data_891137bc0db394376bf5e46de8d1a952
#
_entry.id   891137bc0db394376bf5e46de8d1a952
#
_cell.length_a   1.000
_cell.length_b   1.000
_cell.length_c   1.000
_cell.angle_alpha   90.00
_cell.angle_beta   90.00
_cell.angle_gamma   90.00
#
_symmetry.space_group_name_H-M   'P 1'
#
loop_
_entity.id
_entity.type
_entity.pdbx_description
1 polymer ?
#
loop_
_entity_poly.entity_id
_entity_poly.type
_entity_poly.pdbx_seq_one_letter_code
_entity_poly.pdbx_strand_id
1 'polypeptide(L)'
;MPLYAPHVYSDPLSIAALEVLLRQLPEQARVMLVLKDGSRVAGTVALRPALEHYADANEQAGVNGTVRLDDLVRACQQHVIWLDSVLDVLHLPADA
;
A
#
# COMPACT_ATOMS: atom_id res chain seq x y z
N MET A 1 -19.65 -11.18 2.05
CA MET A 1 -18.77 -11.19 3.22
C MET A 1 -17.96 -9.90 3.25
N PRO A 2 -17.95 -9.18 4.35
CA PRO A 2 -17.10 -8.01 4.44
C PRO A 2 -15.62 -8.42 4.44
N LEU A 3 -14.80 -7.62 3.79
CA LEU A 3 -13.36 -7.76 3.90
C LEU A 3 -12.91 -7.12 5.21
N TYR A 4 -11.89 -7.68 5.84
CA TYR A 4 -11.37 -7.17 7.09
C TYR A 4 -9.99 -6.56 6.92
N ALA A 5 -9.76 -5.46 7.65
CA ALA A 5 -8.47 -4.79 7.69
C ALA A 5 -8.10 -4.52 9.14
N PRO A 6 -6.79 -4.44 9.46
CA PRO A 6 -6.37 -4.08 10.82
C PRO A 6 -6.90 -2.72 11.25
N HIS A 7 -6.95 -1.78 10.32
CA HIS A 7 -7.46 -0.43 10.56
C HIS A 7 -8.26 0.03 9.35
N VAL A 8 -9.27 0.85 9.58
CA VAL A 8 -10.07 1.45 8.52
C VAL A 8 -10.21 2.95 8.79
N TYR A 9 -10.47 3.71 7.74
CA TYR A 9 -10.55 5.17 7.81
C TYR A 9 -11.83 5.65 7.15
N SER A 10 -12.49 6.59 7.79
CA SER A 10 -13.72 7.20 7.26
C SER A 10 -13.65 8.72 7.25
N ASP A 11 -12.62 9.31 7.87
CA ASP A 11 -12.48 10.75 7.89
C ASP A 11 -11.79 11.26 6.61
N PRO A 12 -12.19 12.46 6.12
CA PRO A 12 -11.67 12.96 4.85
C PRO A 12 -10.16 13.14 4.81
N LEU A 13 -9.53 13.54 5.91
CA LEU A 13 -8.08 13.78 5.92
C LEU A 13 -7.29 12.49 5.79
N SER A 14 -7.71 11.44 6.49
CA SER A 14 -7.05 10.15 6.39
C SER A 14 -7.23 9.55 5.00
N ILE A 15 -8.42 9.66 4.45
CA ILE A 15 -8.71 9.17 3.09
C ILE A 15 -7.87 9.92 2.06
N ALA A 16 -7.76 11.24 2.20
CA ALA A 16 -6.93 12.04 1.30
C ALA A 16 -5.46 11.62 1.36
N ALA A 17 -4.95 11.31 2.55
CA ALA A 17 -3.58 10.83 2.71
C ALA A 17 -3.38 9.49 1.99
N LEU A 18 -4.33 8.58 2.10
CA LEU A 18 -4.27 7.31 1.38
C LEU A 18 -4.32 7.52 -0.15
N GLU A 19 -5.14 8.45 -0.61
CA GLU A 19 -5.24 8.77 -2.03
C GLU A 19 -3.92 9.34 -2.59
N VAL A 20 -3.21 10.13 -1.79
CA VAL A 20 -1.89 10.62 -2.19
C VAL A 20 -0.92 9.46 -2.40
N LEU A 21 -0.95 8.46 -1.52
CA LEU A 21 -0.12 7.26 -1.69
C LEU A 21 -0.47 6.52 -2.98
N LEU A 22 -1.76 6.39 -3.30
CA LEU A 22 -2.18 5.72 -4.54
C LEU A 22 -1.54 6.37 -5.77
N ARG A 23 -1.46 7.69 -5.80
CA ARG A 23 -0.87 8.41 -6.93
C ARG A 23 0.63 8.17 -7.07
N GLN A 24 1.29 7.78 -5.99
CA GLN A 24 2.73 7.51 -5.99
C GLN A 24 3.06 6.06 -6.36
N LEU A 25 2.04 5.24 -6.59
CA LEU A 25 2.20 3.80 -6.81
C LEU A 25 1.58 3.37 -8.15
N PRO A 26 2.01 3.95 -9.27
CA PRO A 26 1.50 3.50 -10.56
C PRO A 26 1.99 2.08 -10.87
N GLU A 27 1.21 1.36 -11.66
CA GLU A 27 1.54 0.00 -12.07
C GLU A 27 2.93 -0.03 -12.72
N GLN A 28 3.71 -1.04 -12.39
CA GLN A 28 5.08 -1.27 -12.88
C GLN A 28 6.13 -0.30 -12.33
N ALA A 29 5.77 0.62 -11.46
CA ALA A 29 6.76 1.49 -10.84
C ALA A 29 7.66 0.69 -9.89
N ARG A 30 8.95 1.00 -9.90
CA ARG A 30 9.91 0.42 -8.96
C ARG A 30 10.04 1.38 -7.79
N VAL A 31 9.75 0.88 -6.60
CA VAL A 31 9.67 1.72 -5.41
C VAL A 31 10.32 1.05 -4.21
N MET A 32 10.73 1.86 -3.26
CA MET A 32 11.04 1.42 -1.91
C MET A 32 10.04 2.07 -0.97
N LEU A 33 9.31 1.27 -0.24
CA LEU A 33 8.37 1.74 0.77
C LEU A 33 9.08 1.79 2.10
N VAL A 34 9.02 2.94 2.76
CA VAL A 34 9.46 3.08 4.15
C VAL A 34 8.22 2.96 5.00
N LEU A 35 8.19 1.99 5.88
CA LEU A 35 7.02 1.73 6.71
C LEU A 35 7.12 2.48 8.03
N LYS A 36 5.98 2.67 8.69
CA LYS A 36 5.91 3.43 9.94
C LYS A 36 6.68 2.77 11.09
N ASP A 37 6.91 1.46 10.99
CA ASP A 37 7.73 0.74 11.98
C ASP A 37 9.22 0.82 11.70
N GLY A 38 9.63 1.56 10.66
CA GLY A 38 11.03 1.72 10.28
C GLY A 38 11.53 0.69 9.27
N SER A 39 10.77 -0.33 8.97
CA SER A 39 11.19 -1.31 7.98
C SER A 39 11.06 -0.74 6.56
N ARG A 40 11.73 -1.40 5.60
CA ARG A 40 11.74 -0.99 4.21
C ARG A 40 11.46 -2.19 3.33
N VAL A 41 10.64 -1.97 2.30
CA VAL A 41 10.32 -3.01 1.33
C VAL A 41 10.47 -2.43 -0.07
N ALA A 42 11.29 -3.06 -0.90
CA ALA A 42 11.51 -2.62 -2.27
C ALA A 42 10.89 -3.61 -3.24
N GLY A 43 10.35 -3.10 -4.33
CA GLY A 43 9.75 -3.96 -5.35
C GLY A 43 9.12 -3.18 -6.47
N THR A 44 8.53 -3.93 -7.40
CA THR A 44 7.78 -3.37 -8.53
C THR A 44 6.30 -3.49 -8.23
N VAL A 45 5.55 -2.41 -8.41
CA VAL A 45 4.10 -2.41 -8.20
C VAL A 45 3.45 -3.36 -9.21
N ALA A 46 2.88 -4.45 -8.72
CA ALA A 46 2.31 -5.48 -9.59
C ALA A 46 1.01 -5.02 -10.22
N LEU A 47 0.15 -4.38 -9.42
CA LEU A 47 -1.10 -3.79 -9.89
C LEU A 47 -1.28 -2.46 -9.17
N ARG A 48 -1.86 -1.49 -9.86
CA ARG A 48 -2.19 -0.22 -9.25
C ARG A 48 -3.12 -0.49 -8.05
N PRO A 49 -2.75 -0.06 -6.84
CA PRO A 49 -3.62 -0.25 -5.69
C PRO A 49 -4.86 0.64 -5.78
N ALA A 50 -5.91 0.24 -5.07
CA ALA A 50 -7.15 1.01 -4.97
C ALA A 50 -7.63 0.97 -3.53
N LEU A 51 -8.39 1.99 -3.14
CA LEU A 51 -9.05 1.97 -1.85
C LEU A 51 -10.29 1.09 -1.94
N GLU A 52 -10.50 0.30 -0.91
CA GLU A 52 -11.63 -0.61 -0.83
C GLU A 52 -12.29 -0.47 0.53
N HIS A 53 -13.52 -0.94 0.64
CA HIS A 53 -14.25 -0.93 1.89
C HIS A 53 -13.93 -2.17 2.71
N TYR A 54 -13.63 -1.94 3.98
CA TYR A 54 -13.31 -2.98 4.95
C TYR A 54 -14.05 -2.74 6.25
N ALA A 55 -14.08 -3.76 7.09
CA ALA A 55 -14.45 -3.64 8.49
C ALA A 55 -13.22 -3.95 9.34
N ASP A 56 -13.07 -3.28 10.48
CA ASP A 56 -12.01 -3.61 11.43
C ASP A 56 -12.49 -4.64 12.45
N ALA A 57 -11.64 -4.95 13.44
CA ALA A 57 -11.96 -5.94 14.45
C ALA A 57 -13.16 -5.54 15.32
N ASN A 58 -13.50 -4.25 15.36
CA ASN A 58 -14.66 -3.73 16.10
C ASN A 58 -15.88 -3.53 15.21
N GLU A 59 -15.88 -4.12 14.01
CA GLU A 59 -16.97 -3.99 13.02
C GLU A 59 -17.19 -2.55 12.55
N GLN A 60 -16.19 -1.67 12.69
CA GLN A 60 -16.26 -0.33 12.15
C GLN A 60 -15.99 -0.38 10.65
N ALA A 61 -16.84 0.26 9.88
CA ALA A 61 -16.68 0.32 8.42
C ALA A 61 -15.82 1.51 8.01
N GLY A 62 -15.02 1.34 6.98
CA GLY A 62 -14.19 2.41 6.45
C GLY A 62 -13.40 1.92 5.24
N VAL A 63 -12.41 2.72 4.83
CA VAL A 63 -11.59 2.38 3.68
C VAL A 63 -10.15 2.13 4.10
N ASN A 64 -9.46 1.32 3.32
CA ASN A 64 -8.04 1.10 3.37
C ASN A 64 -7.67 0.47 2.02
N GLY A 65 -6.45 0.02 1.88
CA GLY A 65 -6.03 -0.67 0.68
C GLY A 65 -4.72 -1.38 0.90
N THR A 66 -4.37 -2.23 -0.04
CA THR A 66 -3.08 -2.90 -0.04
C THR A 66 -2.38 -2.62 -1.36
N VAL A 67 -1.05 -2.60 -1.31
CA VAL A 67 -0.22 -2.61 -2.51
C VAL A 67 0.53 -3.93 -2.54
N ARG A 68 0.63 -4.52 -3.72
CA ARG A 68 1.40 -5.74 -3.92
C ARG A 68 2.63 -5.40 -4.73
N LEU A 69 3.80 -5.72 -4.15
CA LEU A 69 5.08 -5.51 -4.81
C LEU A 69 5.68 -6.86 -5.18
N ASP A 70 6.14 -6.97 -6.42
CA ASP A 70 6.99 -8.09 -6.81
C ASP A 70 8.42 -7.79 -6.37
N ASP A 71 9.06 -8.74 -5.70
CA ASP A 71 10.41 -8.55 -5.19
C ASP A 71 11.39 -8.23 -6.32
N LEU A 72 12.35 -7.33 -6.08
CA LEU A 72 13.29 -6.90 -7.11
C LEU A 72 14.27 -8.00 -7.52
N VAL A 73 14.58 -8.92 -6.61
CA VAL A 73 15.55 -9.98 -6.84
C VAL A 73 14.88 -11.30 -7.14
N ARG A 74 13.83 -11.62 -6.39
CA ARG A 74 13.11 -12.89 -6.53
C ARG A 74 11.72 -12.61 -7.06
N ALA A 75 11.60 -12.58 -8.39
CA ALA A 75 10.36 -12.17 -9.05
C ALA A 75 9.14 -13.03 -8.68
N CYS A 76 9.34 -14.25 -8.19
CA CYS A 76 8.24 -15.10 -7.74
C CYS A 76 7.77 -14.77 -6.31
N GLN A 77 8.50 -13.93 -5.58
CA GLN A 77 8.13 -13.52 -4.24
C GLN A 77 7.38 -12.20 -4.29
N GLN A 78 6.27 -12.13 -3.58
CA GLN A 78 5.43 -10.93 -3.52
C GLN A 78 5.32 -10.44 -2.10
N HIS A 79 5.22 -9.12 -1.96
CA HIS A 79 5.00 -8.45 -0.68
C HIS A 79 3.66 -7.74 -0.74
N VAL A 80 2.80 -8.01 0.22
CA VAL A 80 1.50 -7.34 0.33
C VAL A 80 1.55 -6.42 1.55
N ILE A 81 1.32 -5.13 1.33
CA ILE A 81 1.52 -4.12 2.35
C ILE A 81 0.28 -3.26 2.46
N TRP A 82 -0.22 -3.05 3.68
CA TRP A 82 -1.32 -2.14 3.92
C TRP A 82 -0.86 -0.71 3.69
N LEU A 83 -1.65 0.07 2.96
CA LEU A 83 -1.29 1.44 2.60
C LEU A 83 -1.11 2.32 3.82
N ASP A 84 -1.92 2.12 4.87
CA ASP A 84 -1.82 2.93 6.08
C ASP A 84 -0.55 2.67 6.88
N SER A 85 0.18 1.60 6.59
CA SER A 85 1.47 1.33 7.22
C SER A 85 2.63 2.02 6.51
N VAL A 86 2.40 2.64 5.36
CA VAL A 86 3.43 3.28 4.56
C VAL A 86 3.67 4.70 5.05
N LEU A 87 4.92 5.00 5.40
CA LEU A 87 5.33 6.35 5.80
C LEU A 87 5.76 7.17 4.59
N ASP A 88 6.52 6.56 3.67
CA ASP A 88 7.07 7.25 2.53
C ASP A 88 7.26 6.31 1.35
N VAL A 89 7.22 6.87 0.15
CA VAL A 89 7.44 6.13 -1.10
C VAL A 89 8.62 6.76 -1.82
N LEU A 90 9.68 5.98 -2.03
CA LEU A 90 10.83 6.43 -2.80
C LEU A 90 10.79 5.73 -4.15
N HIS A 91 10.82 6.51 -5.22
CA HIS A 91 10.87 5.95 -6.56
C HIS A 91 12.31 5.59 -6.91
N LEU A 92 12.52 4.34 -7.28
CA LEU A 92 13.84 3.85 -7.65
C LEU A 92 14.09 4.10 -9.13
N PRO A 93 15.34 4.36 -9.52
CA PRO A 93 15.64 4.56 -10.93
C PRO A 93 15.38 3.27 -11.71
N ALA A 94 14.98 3.44 -12.97
CA ALA A 94 14.86 2.30 -13.87
C ALA A 94 16.26 1.71 -14.08
N ASP A 95 16.31 0.39 -14.25
CA ASP A 95 17.56 -0.27 -14.57
C ASP A 95 18.14 0.26 -15.87
N ALA A 96 19.38 0.52 -15.82
CA ALA A 96 20.14 0.88 -17.03
C ALA A 96 20.37 -0.38 -17.88
#